data_9d8a0014929afdc0c0e867fcf0c3bc95
#
_entry.id   9d8a0014929afdc0c0e867fcf0c3bc95
#
_cell.length_a   1.000
_cell.length_b   1.000
_cell.length_c   1.000
_cell.angle_alpha   90.00
_cell.angle_beta   90.00
_cell.angle_gamma   90.00
#
_symmetry.space_group_name_H-M   'P 1'
#
loop_
_entity.id
_entity.type
_entity.pdbx_description
1 polymer ?
#
loop_
_entity_poly.entity_id
_entity_poly.type
_entity_poly.pdbx_seq_one_letter_code
_entity_poly.pdbx_strand_id
1 'polypeptide(L)'
;MKIRLKSIGDLRDYFGREPREIELPENAIMGDLFPVINEYWGTILPAYLWDREKLCFKGAVVLLVDKRVIHDFKTPLKDGMEVQILKAIAGG
;
A
#
# COMPACT_ATOMS: atom_id res chain seq x y z
N MET A 1 -15.09 -7.19 -1.73
CA MET A 1 -15.12 -5.74 -1.46
C MET A 1 -14.07 -5.02 -2.31
N LYS A 2 -14.27 -3.77 -2.53
CA LYS A 2 -13.36 -2.95 -3.32
C LYS A 2 -12.74 -1.87 -2.45
N ILE A 3 -11.44 -1.71 -2.56
CA ILE A 3 -10.71 -0.62 -1.92
C ILE A 3 -9.97 0.19 -2.97
N ARG A 4 -9.56 1.39 -2.60
CA ARG A 4 -8.79 2.27 -3.48
C ARG A 4 -7.41 2.44 -2.90
N LEU A 5 -6.40 2.18 -3.74
CA LEU A 5 -5.01 2.36 -3.36
C LEU A 5 -4.49 3.61 -4.04
N LYS A 6 -4.06 4.58 -3.26
CA LYS A 6 -3.56 5.86 -3.76
C LYS A 6 -2.14 6.08 -3.27
N SER A 7 -1.23 6.35 -4.19
CA SER A 7 0.13 6.70 -3.83
C SER A 7 0.29 8.22 -3.79
N ILE A 8 1.24 8.68 -2.99
CA ILE A 8 1.50 10.10 -2.80
C ILE A 8 2.99 10.36 -3.06
N GLY A 9 3.29 11.50 -3.66
CA GLY A 9 4.66 11.93 -3.92
C GLY A 9 5.37 11.06 -4.94
N ASP A 10 6.60 10.74 -4.68
CA ASP A 10 7.46 10.00 -5.61
C ASP A 10 6.94 8.60 -5.93
N LEU A 11 6.16 8.02 -5.05
CA LEU A 11 5.61 6.68 -5.29
C LEU A 11 4.65 6.66 -6.47
N ARG A 12 4.12 7.80 -6.87
CA ARG A 12 3.28 7.90 -8.07
C ARG A 12 4.01 7.48 -9.34
N ASP A 13 5.32 7.56 -9.34
CA ASP A 13 6.11 7.10 -10.49
C ASP A 13 5.99 5.60 -10.71
N TYR A 14 5.66 4.85 -9.67
CA TYR A 14 5.49 3.40 -9.74
C TYR A 14 4.03 3.00 -9.79
N PHE A 15 3.20 3.59 -8.96
CA PHE A 15 1.78 3.20 -8.81
C PHE A 15 0.84 3.98 -9.72
N GLY A 16 1.30 5.09 -10.28
CA GLY A 16 0.46 5.97 -11.09
C GLY A 16 -0.17 7.07 -10.27
N ARG A 17 -0.71 8.08 -10.97
CA ARG A 17 -1.28 9.27 -10.32
C ARG A 17 -2.70 9.06 -9.87
N GLU A 18 -3.42 8.15 -10.54
CA GLU A 18 -4.82 7.89 -10.22
C GLU A 18 -4.92 6.77 -9.19
N PRO A 19 -5.91 6.86 -8.30
CA PRO A 19 -6.16 5.75 -7.37
C PRO A 19 -6.46 4.47 -8.13
N ARG A 20 -5.92 3.36 -7.65
CA ARG A 20 -6.15 2.05 -8.23
C ARG A 20 -7.19 1.31 -7.41
N GLU A 21 -8.25 0.85 -8.07
CA GLU A 21 -9.24 0.02 -7.41
C GLU A 21 -8.74 -1.41 -7.31
N ILE A 22 -8.82 -1.97 -6.12
CA ILE A 22 -8.37 -3.33 -5.84
C ILE A 22 -9.53 -4.10 -5.23
N GLU A 23 -9.81 -5.28 -5.78
CA GLU A 23 -10.86 -6.15 -5.25
C GLU A 23 -10.24 -7.16 -4.32
N LEU A 24 -10.82 -7.29 -3.13
CA LEU A 24 -10.37 -8.22 -2.08
C LEU A 24 -11.56 -8.99 -1.55
N PRO A 25 -11.31 -10.17 -0.95
CA PRO A 25 -12.37 -10.93 -0.30
C PRO A 25 -12.98 -10.15 0.87
N GLU A 26 -14.22 -10.49 1.21
CA GLU A 26 -14.81 -10.00 2.44
C GLU A 26 -13.93 -10.39 3.63
N ASN A 27 -13.90 -9.53 4.63
CA ASN A 27 -13.09 -9.72 5.84
C ASN A 27 -11.58 -9.64 5.61
N ALA A 28 -11.14 -9.08 4.47
CA ALA A 28 -9.72 -8.86 4.24
C ALA A 28 -9.14 -7.87 5.26
N ILE A 29 -7.88 -8.06 5.58
CA ILE A 29 -7.11 -7.18 6.46
C ILE A 29 -6.05 -6.42 5.65
N MET A 30 -5.46 -5.42 6.27
CA MET A 30 -4.45 -4.58 5.60
C MET A 30 -3.32 -5.43 4.99
N GLY A 31 -2.87 -6.47 5.68
CA GLY A 31 -1.82 -7.35 5.19
C GLY A 31 -2.17 -8.07 3.91
N ASP A 32 -3.45 -8.23 3.60
CA ASP A 32 -3.87 -8.89 2.37
C ASP A 32 -3.62 -8.05 1.13
N LEU A 33 -3.31 -6.77 1.30
CA LEU A 33 -2.90 -5.90 0.20
C LEU A 33 -1.51 -6.26 -0.34
N PHE A 34 -0.63 -6.75 0.50
CA PHE A 34 0.77 -6.95 0.09
C PHE A 34 0.94 -7.97 -1.03
N PRO A 35 0.29 -9.14 -1.00
CA PRO A 35 0.35 -10.04 -2.16
C PRO A 35 -0.17 -9.41 -3.44
N VAL A 36 -1.22 -8.59 -3.36
CA VAL A 36 -1.77 -7.90 -4.52
C VAL A 36 -0.79 -6.85 -5.05
N ILE A 37 -0.16 -6.10 -4.15
CA ILE A 37 0.87 -5.13 -4.53
C ILE A 37 2.02 -5.84 -5.24
N ASN A 38 2.43 -6.99 -4.74
CA ASN A 38 3.49 -7.76 -5.37
C ASN A 38 3.10 -8.22 -6.78
N GLU A 39 1.86 -8.67 -6.94
CA GLU A 39 1.38 -9.14 -8.24
C GLU A 39 1.39 -8.04 -9.29
N TYR A 40 0.91 -6.84 -8.94
CA TYR A 40 0.79 -5.74 -9.90
C TYR A 40 2.06 -4.91 -10.04
N TRP A 41 2.81 -4.73 -8.97
CA TRP A 41 3.94 -3.80 -8.97
C TRP A 41 5.25 -4.39 -8.47
N GLY A 42 5.28 -5.66 -8.09
CA GLY A 42 6.46 -6.26 -7.49
C GLY A 42 7.70 -6.24 -8.39
N THR A 43 7.51 -6.30 -9.71
CA THR A 43 8.63 -6.24 -10.65
C THR A 43 9.03 -4.81 -11.01
N ILE A 44 8.15 -3.85 -10.76
CA ILE A 44 8.37 -2.43 -11.07
C ILE A 44 9.04 -1.73 -9.90
N LEU A 45 8.64 -2.09 -8.67
CA LEU A 45 9.17 -1.45 -7.48
C LEU A 45 10.64 -1.79 -7.29
N PRO A 46 11.49 -0.79 -7.00
CA PRO A 46 12.89 -1.06 -6.76
C PRO A 46 13.12 -1.82 -5.46
N ALA A 47 14.23 -2.54 -5.40
CA ALA A 47 14.55 -3.39 -4.26
C ALA A 47 14.71 -2.62 -2.94
N TYR A 48 15.03 -1.33 -3.01
CA TYR A 48 15.15 -0.53 -1.78
C TYR A 48 13.78 -0.14 -1.20
N LEU A 49 12.70 -0.32 -1.96
CA LEU A 49 11.34 -0.01 -1.51
C LEU A 49 10.50 -1.27 -1.21
N TRP A 50 10.76 -2.35 -1.89
CA TRP A 50 9.90 -3.54 -1.83
C TRP A 50 10.72 -4.81 -1.69
N ASP A 51 10.35 -5.63 -0.70
CA ASP A 51 10.94 -6.95 -0.49
C ASP A 51 10.02 -8.00 -1.11
N ARG A 52 10.47 -8.62 -2.19
CA ARG A 52 9.67 -9.60 -2.94
C ARG A 52 9.51 -10.93 -2.22
N GLU A 53 10.43 -11.25 -1.33
CA GLU A 53 10.36 -12.50 -0.58
C GLU A 53 9.42 -12.38 0.61
N LYS A 54 9.52 -11.28 1.34
CA LYS A 54 8.70 -11.05 2.52
C LYS A 54 7.37 -10.37 2.20
N LEU A 55 7.19 -9.90 0.97
CA LEU A 55 6.01 -9.18 0.50
C LEU A 55 5.68 -8.01 1.42
N CYS A 56 6.64 -7.11 1.58
CA CYS A 56 6.45 -5.92 2.40
C CYS A 56 7.28 -4.77 1.89
N PHE A 57 6.88 -3.56 2.28
CA PHE A 57 7.66 -2.37 1.98
C PHE A 57 8.89 -2.30 2.86
N LYS A 58 9.94 -1.71 2.30
CA LYS A 58 11.17 -1.42 3.01
C LYS A 58 11.27 0.07 3.29
N GLY A 59 12.10 0.42 4.25
CA GLY A 59 12.38 1.81 4.55
C GLY A 59 11.22 2.53 5.18
N ALA A 60 11.07 3.79 4.82
CA ALA A 60 10.12 4.69 5.48
C ALA A 60 8.77 4.77 4.75
N VAL A 61 8.35 3.70 4.07
CA VAL A 61 7.04 3.68 3.43
C VAL A 61 5.97 3.41 4.48
N VAL A 62 4.94 4.23 4.49
CA VAL A 62 3.84 4.09 5.44
C VAL A 62 2.50 4.00 4.70
N LEU A 63 1.55 3.33 5.33
CA LEU A 63 0.19 3.22 4.85
C LEU A 63 -0.71 4.06 5.74
N LEU A 64 -1.62 4.82 5.13
CA LEU A 64 -2.57 5.65 5.87
C LEU A 64 -4.00 5.30 5.49
N VAL A 65 -4.86 5.35 6.49
CA VAL A 65 -6.31 5.31 6.32
C VAL A 65 -6.89 6.45 7.15
N ASP A 66 -7.71 7.29 6.54
CA ASP A 66 -8.31 8.45 7.21
C ASP A 66 -7.26 9.32 7.91
N LYS A 67 -6.14 9.56 7.22
CA LYS A 67 -5.02 10.39 7.70
C LYS A 67 -4.29 9.81 8.91
N ARG A 68 -4.52 8.53 9.22
CA ARG A 68 -3.83 7.84 10.32
C ARG A 68 -2.88 6.79 9.76
N VAL A 69 -1.66 6.77 10.27
CA VAL A 69 -0.70 5.74 9.91
C VAL A 69 -1.14 4.41 10.50
N ILE A 70 -1.17 3.40 9.66
CA ILE A 70 -1.54 2.05 10.08
C ILE A 70 -0.27 1.25 10.31
N HIS A 71 -0.06 0.86 11.56
CA HIS A 71 1.09 0.03 11.96
C HIS A 71 0.72 -1.44 12.09
N ASP A 72 -0.54 -1.72 12.39
CA ASP A 72 -1.01 -3.08 12.58
C ASP A 72 -1.65 -3.59 11.29
N PHE A 73 -0.98 -4.51 10.61
CA PHE A 73 -1.45 -5.05 9.34
C PHE A 73 -2.59 -6.05 9.48
N LYS A 74 -3.00 -6.35 10.71
CA LYS A 74 -4.23 -7.09 10.98
C LYS A 74 -5.46 -6.19 10.99
N THR A 75 -5.27 -4.89 10.81
CA THR A 75 -6.39 -3.93 10.74
C THR A 75 -7.36 -4.33 9.64
N PRO A 76 -8.66 -4.46 9.97
CA PRO A 76 -9.66 -4.82 8.96
C PRO A 76 -9.83 -3.75 7.90
N LEU A 77 -10.04 -4.19 6.67
CA LEU A 77 -10.39 -3.30 5.57
C LEU A 77 -11.92 -3.28 5.42
N LYS A 78 -12.42 -2.19 4.87
CA LYS A 78 -13.85 -2.02 4.62
C LYS A 78 -14.07 -1.65 3.17
N ASP A 79 -15.20 -2.07 2.62
CA ASP A 79 -15.56 -1.73 1.25
C ASP A 79 -15.58 -0.21 1.06
N GLY A 80 -15.00 0.24 -0.06
CA GLY A 80 -14.89 1.66 -0.36
C GLY A 80 -13.78 2.41 0.36
N MET A 81 -13.01 1.74 1.20
CA MET A 81 -11.91 2.36 1.93
C MET A 81 -10.80 2.81 0.98
N GLU A 82 -10.21 3.96 1.25
CA GLU A 82 -9.02 4.41 0.54
C GLU A 82 -7.79 4.22 1.41
N VAL A 83 -6.81 3.50 0.87
CA VAL A 83 -5.51 3.31 1.51
C VAL A 83 -4.49 4.16 0.77
N GLN A 84 -3.81 5.03 1.48
CA GLN A 84 -2.77 5.88 0.89
C GLN A 84 -1.40 5.31 1.22
N ILE A 85 -0.51 5.37 0.25
CA ILE A 85 0.88 4.93 0.41
C ILE A 85 1.78 6.13 0.22
N LEU A 86 2.67 6.37 1.15
CA LEU A 86 3.65 7.45 1.01
C LEU A 86 4.98 7.09 1.67
N LYS A 87 6.02 7.79 1.23
CA LYS A 87 7.32 7.72 1.89
C LYS A 87 7.35 8.79 2.97
N ALA A 88 7.57 8.38 4.20
CA ALA A 88 7.80 9.33 5.27
C ALA A 88 9.19 9.92 5.08
N ILE A 89 9.29 11.24 5.15
CA ILE A 89 10.58 11.92 5.05
C ILE A 89 11.20 11.94 6.44
N ALA A 90 12.22 11.12 6.62
CA ALA A 90 12.87 11.01 7.90
C ALA A 90 13.74 12.25 8.16
N GLY A 91 13.72 12.72 9.37
CA GLY A 91 14.63 13.72 9.84
C GLY A 91 14.34 15.14 9.41
N GLY A 92 13.18 15.33 8.91
CA GLY A 92 12.75 16.70 8.60
C GLY A 92 13.61 17.39 7.59
#